data_8c759d0a13fddda0d42cbd30c729fa7f
#
_entry.id   8c759d0a13fddda0d42cbd30c729fa7f
#
_cell.length_a   1.000
_cell.length_b   1.000
_cell.length_c   1.000
_cell.angle_alpha   90.00
_cell.angle_beta   90.00
_cell.angle_gamma   90.00
#
_symmetry.space_group_name_H-M   'P 1'
#
loop_
_entity.id
_entity.type
_entity.pdbx_description
1 polymer ?
#
loop_
_entity_poly.entity_id
_entity_poly.type
_entity_poly.pdbx_seq_one_letter_code
_entity_poly.pdbx_strand_id
1 'polypeptide(L)'
;MAVSRMAALSLATCTRVASRAAMSALRAPAPALGSLQTAAIAPLKAAGFSAHQMVQRPTWSLTRSFHRSPVVCAELTRSLSRSPSGEFETLEYRLFFQNDQGETLSPWHDIPLRAGDGLFNFICEIPKDTSAKMEVATDEPGTPIKQDVKKGKIRYYPYNIHWNYGMLPQTWEDPSHANPEVDNTMGDNDPVDVVEIGEKQAALGEVYAVKPLAVLAMIDDGELDWKVICIRADDPKADLVNDVDDVEKEFPGTLTAVRDWFRDYKIPDGKPPNKFGLDNKPADKATALRVIQETNEFWAKLVKRATPRNGLSLV
;
A
#
# COMPACT_ATOMS: atom_id res chain seq x y z
N MET A 1 -26.79 22.07 -57.16
CA MET A 1 -26.20 23.40 -57.18
C MET A 1 -25.18 23.42 -56.09
N ALA A 2 -23.87 23.11 -56.34
CA ALA A 2 -22.84 24.05 -56.76
C ALA A 2 -22.56 25.11 -55.67
N VAL A 3 -21.37 25.34 -55.08
CA VAL A 3 -19.95 25.37 -55.53
C VAL A 3 -19.13 25.49 -54.23
N SER A 4 -18.15 24.66 -53.85
CA SER A 4 -16.72 24.64 -54.21
C SER A 4 -15.90 25.94 -53.91
N ARG A 5 -14.83 25.80 -53.16
CA ARG A 5 -13.40 26.22 -53.31
C ARG A 5 -12.75 26.39 -51.95
N MET A 6 -11.72 25.63 -51.55
CA MET A 6 -10.28 25.69 -51.95
C MET A 6 -9.54 26.97 -51.56
N ALA A 7 -8.52 26.83 -50.71
CA ALA A 7 -7.14 27.34 -50.80
C ALA A 7 -6.46 27.10 -49.45
N ALA A 8 -5.43 26.39 -49.31
CA ALA A 8 -4.04 26.33 -49.79
C ALA A 8 -3.04 26.93 -48.78
N LEU A 9 -2.13 26.07 -48.38
CA LEU A 9 -0.70 26.17 -48.00
C LEU A 9 -0.13 27.49 -47.45
N SER A 10 0.64 27.37 -46.35
CA SER A 10 1.95 27.99 -46.26
C SER A 10 2.89 27.19 -45.36
N LEU A 11 3.96 26.66 -45.93
CA LEU A 11 5.19 26.21 -45.27
C LEU A 11 5.98 27.45 -44.80
N ALA A 12 6.54 27.40 -43.62
CA ALA A 12 7.73 28.18 -43.30
C ALA A 12 8.69 27.35 -42.43
N THR A 13 9.76 26.93 -43.04
CA THR A 13 11.03 26.48 -42.50
C THR A 13 11.76 27.62 -41.80
N CYS A 14 12.33 27.43 -40.61
CA CYS A 14 13.51 28.15 -40.17
C CYS A 14 14.29 27.39 -39.11
N THR A 15 15.37 26.82 -39.52
CA THR A 15 16.80 26.94 -39.18
C THR A 15 17.22 26.76 -37.70
N ARG A 16 18.12 25.79 -37.58
CA ARG A 16 19.05 25.49 -36.47
C ARG A 16 19.90 26.70 -36.10
N VAL A 17 20.11 26.89 -34.79
CA VAL A 17 21.36 27.49 -34.26
C VAL A 17 21.86 26.61 -33.11
N ALA A 18 23.01 26.01 -33.33
CA ALA A 18 23.82 25.36 -32.31
C ALA A 18 24.69 26.42 -31.65
N SER A 19 24.80 26.46 -30.34
CA SER A 19 25.86 27.19 -29.65
C SER A 19 26.52 26.26 -28.63
N ARG A 20 27.79 25.97 -28.92
CA ARG A 20 28.77 25.39 -27.99
C ARG A 20 29.21 26.49 -27.02
N ALA A 21 29.23 26.18 -25.72
CA ALA A 21 30.11 26.90 -24.80
C ALA A 21 30.79 25.89 -23.86
N ALA A 22 32.07 26.11 -23.70
CA ALA A 22 33.07 25.20 -23.21
C ALA A 22 33.17 25.13 -21.70
N MET A 23 33.81 24.06 -21.24
CA MET A 23 34.35 23.74 -19.93
C MET A 23 35.10 24.88 -19.23
N SER A 24 34.94 25.02 -17.92
CA SER A 24 35.98 25.44 -17.03
C SER A 24 35.88 24.70 -15.69
N ALA A 25 36.84 23.83 -15.45
CA ALA A 25 37.06 23.15 -14.17
C ALA A 25 37.75 24.09 -13.19
N LEU A 26 37.19 24.26 -12.02
CA LEU A 26 37.88 24.85 -10.86
C LEU A 26 37.96 23.80 -9.73
N ARG A 27 39.19 23.35 -9.51
CA ARG A 27 39.62 22.58 -8.33
C ARG A 27 39.62 23.47 -7.10
N ALA A 28 39.02 23.05 -6.03
CA ALA A 28 39.25 23.58 -4.69
C ALA A 28 40.12 22.60 -3.88
N PRO A 29 41.01 23.11 -3.02
CA PRO A 29 42.00 22.29 -2.29
C PRO A 29 41.40 21.67 -1.02
N ALA A 30 41.97 20.51 -0.63
CA ALA A 30 41.65 19.77 0.59
C ALA A 30 42.20 20.53 1.84
N PRO A 31 41.53 20.48 3.00
CA PRO A 31 42.09 20.96 4.25
C PRO A 31 42.95 19.90 4.93
N ALA A 32 44.02 20.39 5.56
CA ALA A 32 45.08 19.68 6.21
C ALA A 32 44.65 18.98 7.53
N LEU A 33 45.29 17.86 7.80
CA LEU A 33 45.25 17.10 9.06
C LEU A 33 45.79 17.96 10.23
N GLY A 34 44.93 18.22 11.20
CA GLY A 34 45.29 18.80 12.50
C GLY A 34 45.43 17.68 13.56
N SER A 35 46.53 17.73 14.26
CA SER A 35 47.04 16.80 15.27
C SER A 35 46.13 16.62 16.49
N LEU A 36 46.01 15.38 16.93
CA LEU A 36 45.43 14.93 18.20
C LEU A 36 46.26 15.44 19.39
N GLN A 37 45.66 16.22 20.27
CA GLN A 37 46.15 16.42 21.63
C GLN A 37 45.26 15.64 22.61
N THR A 38 45.88 14.70 23.30
CA THR A 38 45.32 13.94 24.42
C THR A 38 45.21 14.84 25.65
N ALA A 39 43.97 15.04 26.13
CA ALA A 39 43.73 15.67 27.46
C ALA A 39 43.37 14.55 28.47
N ALA A 40 44.13 14.51 29.56
CA ALA A 40 43.97 13.60 30.67
C ALA A 40 42.74 13.94 31.50
N ILE A 41 41.95 12.90 31.86
CA ILE A 41 40.76 13.00 32.71
C ILE A 41 41.20 12.70 34.17
N ALA A 42 40.98 13.65 35.07
CA ALA A 42 41.09 13.45 36.51
C ALA A 42 39.78 12.88 37.09
N PRO A 43 39.84 12.08 38.18
CA PRO A 43 38.67 11.45 38.74
C PRO A 43 37.89 12.38 39.65
N LEU A 44 36.56 12.51 39.39
CA LEU A 44 35.61 13.17 40.29
C LEU A 44 35.05 12.17 41.32
N LYS A 45 35.12 12.62 42.59
CA LYS A 45 34.65 11.88 43.77
C LYS A 45 33.14 11.63 43.73
N ALA A 46 32.75 10.43 44.20
CA ALA A 46 31.41 10.03 44.44
C ALA A 46 30.75 10.85 45.55
N ALA A 47 29.60 11.46 45.28
CA ALA A 47 28.67 11.93 46.27
C ALA A 47 27.42 11.03 46.21
N GLY A 48 27.12 10.39 47.34
CA GLY A 48 25.97 9.44 47.47
C GLY A 48 24.65 10.17 47.33
N PHE A 49 23.75 9.57 46.54
CA PHE A 49 22.31 9.87 46.58
C PHE A 49 21.52 8.61 46.81
N SER A 50 20.61 8.74 47.76
CA SER A 50 19.70 7.73 48.34
C SER A 50 18.81 7.12 47.28
N ALA A 51 18.63 5.80 47.41
CA ALA A 51 17.65 5.02 46.67
C ALA A 51 16.22 5.41 47.07
N HIS A 52 15.44 5.95 46.14
CA HIS A 52 13.98 5.86 46.19
C HIS A 52 13.37 5.98 44.80
N GLN A 53 12.49 5.02 44.50
CA GLN A 53 11.56 4.92 43.38
C GLN A 53 12.19 4.62 41.99
N MET A 54 12.48 3.34 41.80
CA MET A 54 12.43 2.74 40.46
C MET A 54 10.96 2.70 40.02
N VAL A 55 10.59 3.64 39.15
CA VAL A 55 9.45 3.49 38.25
C VAL A 55 9.83 2.36 37.28
N GLN A 56 9.23 1.19 37.44
CA GLN A 56 9.37 0.08 36.52
C GLN A 56 8.81 0.52 35.16
N ARG A 57 9.70 0.80 34.20
CA ARG A 57 9.31 0.88 32.79
C ARG A 57 8.93 -0.52 32.35
N PRO A 58 7.77 -0.73 31.71
CA PRO A 58 7.45 -2.04 31.17
C PRO A 58 8.51 -2.40 30.11
N THR A 59 9.23 -3.48 30.37
CA THR A 59 10.12 -4.09 29.38
C THR A 59 9.22 -4.78 28.36
N TRP A 60 9.05 -4.15 27.21
CA TRP A 60 8.42 -4.76 26.04
C TRP A 60 9.31 -5.92 25.59
N SER A 61 8.88 -7.13 25.89
CA SER A 61 9.51 -8.36 25.37
C SER A 61 9.27 -8.43 23.86
N LEU A 62 10.30 -8.09 23.08
CA LEU A 62 10.32 -8.15 21.62
C LEU A 62 10.54 -9.58 21.10
N THR A 63 9.68 -10.51 21.50
CA THR A 63 9.58 -11.82 20.83
C THR A 63 8.15 -12.02 20.33
N ARG A 64 7.76 -11.27 19.28
CA ARG A 64 6.57 -11.61 18.51
C ARG A 64 6.87 -12.90 17.74
N SER A 65 6.24 -13.99 18.17
CA SER A 65 6.26 -15.25 17.43
C SER A 65 5.37 -15.11 16.20
N PHE A 66 5.96 -15.01 15.02
CA PHE A 66 5.27 -14.81 13.74
C PHE A 66 4.57 -16.07 13.18
N HIS A 67 4.48 -17.15 13.95
CA HIS A 67 3.78 -18.37 13.56
C HIS A 67 2.66 -18.67 14.55
N ARG A 68 1.48 -18.06 14.33
CA ARG A 68 0.26 -18.47 15.01
C ARG A 68 -0.44 -19.56 14.21
N SER A 69 -1.03 -20.56 14.91
CA SER A 69 -1.81 -21.61 14.24
C SER A 69 -3.09 -21.03 13.61
N PRO A 70 -3.66 -21.66 12.56
CA PRO A 70 -4.90 -21.21 11.90
C PRO A 70 -6.08 -20.99 12.87
N VAL A 71 -6.17 -21.76 13.94
CA VAL A 71 -7.20 -21.62 14.98
C VAL A 71 -7.05 -20.29 15.73
N VAL A 72 -5.83 -19.90 16.10
CA VAL A 72 -5.55 -18.61 16.76
C VAL A 72 -5.85 -17.42 15.84
N CYS A 73 -5.64 -17.59 14.53
CA CYS A 73 -5.97 -16.57 13.54
C CYS A 73 -7.48 -16.32 13.42
N ALA A 74 -8.29 -17.40 13.41
CA ALA A 74 -9.75 -17.31 13.35
C ALA A 74 -10.36 -16.71 14.63
N GLU A 75 -9.74 -16.93 15.79
CA GLU A 75 -10.15 -16.33 17.07
C GLU A 75 -9.83 -14.84 17.10
N LEU A 76 -8.64 -14.43 16.63
CA LEU A 76 -8.24 -13.03 16.59
C LEU A 76 -9.20 -12.18 15.75
N THR A 77 -9.55 -12.61 14.55
CA THR A 77 -10.48 -11.86 13.69
C THR A 77 -11.89 -11.77 14.22
N ARG A 78 -12.33 -12.72 15.07
CA ARG A 78 -13.65 -12.67 15.73
C ARG A 78 -13.71 -11.71 16.90
N SER A 79 -12.57 -11.44 17.54
CA SER A 79 -12.49 -10.56 18.72
C SER A 79 -12.08 -9.12 18.39
N LEU A 80 -11.83 -8.82 17.11
CA LEU A 80 -11.45 -7.48 16.68
C LEU A 80 -12.62 -6.49 16.82
N SER A 81 -12.36 -5.39 17.52
CA SER A 81 -13.22 -4.21 17.54
C SER A 81 -12.57 -3.04 16.81
N ARG A 82 -13.41 -2.14 16.29
CA ARG A 82 -13.00 -0.91 15.60
C ARG A 82 -13.27 0.26 16.53
N SER A 83 -12.24 1.08 16.77
CA SER A 83 -12.27 2.22 17.67
C SER A 83 -11.99 3.51 16.90
N PRO A 84 -13.03 4.25 16.44
CA PRO A 84 -12.84 5.51 15.75
C PRO A 84 -12.38 6.60 16.73
N SER A 85 -11.51 7.48 16.26
CA SER A 85 -11.04 8.70 16.93
C SER A 85 -11.15 9.87 15.95
N GLY A 86 -11.67 11.00 16.42
CA GLY A 86 -11.98 12.14 15.55
C GLY A 86 -13.31 11.98 14.80
N GLU A 87 -13.74 13.05 14.14
CA GLU A 87 -14.95 13.05 13.31
C GLU A 87 -14.63 12.47 11.93
N PHE A 88 -15.51 11.64 11.39
CA PHE A 88 -15.36 11.07 10.04
C PHE A 88 -15.31 12.18 8.98
N GLU A 89 -14.52 11.96 7.94
CA GLU A 89 -14.25 12.97 6.88
C GLU A 89 -13.55 14.24 7.39
N THR A 90 -12.64 14.05 8.37
CA THR A 90 -11.72 15.11 8.83
C THR A 90 -10.27 14.64 8.78
N LEU A 91 -9.32 15.58 8.85
CA LEU A 91 -7.88 15.27 8.87
C LEU A 91 -7.46 14.48 10.13
N GLU A 92 -8.20 14.65 11.21
CA GLU A 92 -7.95 14.04 12.51
C GLU A 92 -8.55 12.65 12.65
N TYR A 93 -9.40 12.22 11.71
CA TYR A 93 -10.05 10.91 11.79
C TYR A 93 -9.02 9.78 11.71
N ARG A 94 -9.13 8.86 12.67
CA ARG A 94 -8.39 7.59 12.68
C ARG A 94 -9.30 6.47 13.11
N LEU A 95 -9.23 5.33 12.43
CA LEU A 95 -9.92 4.11 12.84
C LEU A 95 -8.87 3.12 13.35
N PHE A 96 -8.81 2.95 14.65
CA PHE A 96 -7.94 1.97 15.30
C PHE A 96 -8.61 0.61 15.40
N PHE A 97 -7.79 -0.42 15.49
CA PHE A 97 -8.21 -1.79 15.75
C PHE A 97 -7.80 -2.19 17.17
N GLN A 98 -8.65 -2.93 17.86
CA GLN A 98 -8.39 -3.37 19.23
C GLN A 98 -8.79 -4.83 19.39
N ASN A 99 -8.06 -5.55 20.26
CA ASN A 99 -8.45 -6.87 20.72
C ASN A 99 -9.51 -6.78 21.82
N ASP A 100 -9.95 -7.93 22.35
CA ASP A 100 -10.92 -8.05 23.43
C ASP A 100 -10.43 -7.50 24.79
N GLN A 101 -9.11 -7.28 24.96
CA GLN A 101 -8.53 -6.61 26.11
C GLN A 101 -8.44 -5.08 25.94
N GLY A 102 -8.85 -4.53 24.79
CA GLY A 102 -8.76 -3.12 24.47
C GLY A 102 -7.35 -2.66 24.09
N GLU A 103 -6.43 -3.59 23.80
CA GLU A 103 -5.10 -3.26 23.32
C GLU A 103 -5.16 -2.91 21.82
N THR A 104 -4.50 -1.82 21.41
CA THR A 104 -4.41 -1.41 20.00
C THR A 104 -3.58 -2.41 19.22
N LEU A 105 -4.13 -2.84 18.08
CA LEU A 105 -3.49 -3.72 17.10
C LEU A 105 -3.27 -2.96 15.81
N SER A 106 -2.13 -3.22 15.18
CA SER A 106 -1.88 -2.79 13.81
C SER A 106 -2.66 -3.67 12.83
N PRO A 107 -3.60 -3.13 12.02
CA PRO A 107 -4.27 -3.93 11.00
C PRO A 107 -3.27 -4.49 9.99
N TRP A 108 -2.19 -3.78 9.72
CA TRP A 108 -1.14 -4.22 8.79
C TRP A 108 -0.26 -5.33 9.37
N HIS A 109 0.15 -5.22 10.65
CA HIS A 109 1.18 -6.09 11.20
C HIS A 109 0.67 -7.21 12.10
N ASP A 110 -0.45 -6.98 12.83
CA ASP A 110 -0.95 -7.91 13.84
C ASP A 110 -2.08 -8.81 13.33
N ILE A 111 -2.84 -8.40 12.30
CA ILE A 111 -3.81 -9.27 11.65
C ILE A 111 -3.03 -10.25 10.74
N PRO A 112 -3.24 -11.57 10.88
CA PRO A 112 -2.51 -12.53 10.05
C PRO A 112 -2.97 -12.46 8.60
N LEU A 113 -2.04 -12.64 7.66
CA LEU A 113 -2.35 -12.68 6.23
C LEU A 113 -3.32 -13.83 5.89
N ARG A 114 -3.08 -15.05 6.45
CA ARG A 114 -3.86 -16.24 6.10
C ARG A 114 -5.07 -16.39 7.01
N ALA A 115 -6.25 -16.57 6.39
CA ALA A 115 -7.51 -16.82 7.08
C ALA A 115 -7.88 -18.32 7.16
N GLY A 116 -7.22 -19.15 6.35
CA GLY A 116 -7.44 -20.59 6.25
C GLY A 116 -6.84 -21.15 4.96
N ASP A 117 -7.21 -22.34 4.58
CA ASP A 117 -6.69 -23.01 3.40
C ASP A 117 -7.12 -22.27 2.12
N GLY A 118 -6.15 -21.63 1.47
CA GLY A 118 -6.36 -20.86 0.25
C GLY A 118 -7.12 -19.54 0.43
N LEU A 119 -7.43 -19.15 1.67
CA LEU A 119 -8.10 -17.90 2.01
C LEU A 119 -7.15 -16.93 2.71
N PHE A 120 -7.41 -15.65 2.51
CA PHE A 120 -6.62 -14.55 3.07
C PHE A 120 -7.53 -13.57 3.82
N ASN A 121 -7.02 -12.96 4.88
CA ASN A 121 -7.71 -11.85 5.52
C ASN A 121 -7.59 -10.61 4.63
N PHE A 122 -8.68 -9.91 4.47
CA PHE A 122 -8.78 -8.64 3.79
C PHE A 122 -9.32 -7.60 4.77
N ILE A 123 -8.78 -6.39 4.68
CA ILE A 123 -9.19 -5.24 5.48
C ILE A 123 -9.81 -4.22 4.54
N CYS A 124 -11.10 -3.96 4.69
CA CYS A 124 -11.81 -3.00 3.85
C CYS A 124 -11.46 -1.56 4.26
N GLU A 125 -10.85 -0.82 3.37
CA GLU A 125 -10.53 0.60 3.54
C GLU A 125 -11.58 1.49 2.90
N ILE A 126 -12.07 1.12 1.72
CA ILE A 126 -13.07 1.88 0.97
C ILE A 126 -14.23 0.95 0.65
N PRO A 127 -15.37 1.09 1.36
CA PRO A 127 -16.57 0.32 1.06
C PRO A 127 -17.06 0.54 -0.37
N LYS A 128 -17.59 -0.51 -0.99
CA LYS A 128 -18.29 -0.45 -2.28
C LYS A 128 -19.26 0.72 -2.34
N ASP A 129 -19.33 1.38 -3.48
CA ASP A 129 -20.20 2.53 -3.78
C ASP A 129 -19.95 3.77 -2.90
N THR A 130 -18.72 3.94 -2.39
CA THR A 130 -18.25 5.14 -1.68
C THR A 130 -17.05 5.78 -2.40
N SER A 131 -16.64 6.98 -2.00
CA SER A 131 -15.55 7.72 -2.66
C SER A 131 -14.51 8.31 -1.72
N ALA A 132 -14.73 8.34 -0.40
CA ALA A 132 -13.72 8.77 0.55
C ALA A 132 -12.50 7.84 0.45
N LYS A 133 -11.33 8.36 0.02
CA LYS A 133 -10.12 7.57 -0.13
C LYS A 133 -9.50 7.32 1.24
N MET A 134 -9.98 6.26 1.87
CA MET A 134 -9.42 5.78 3.13
C MET A 134 -8.26 4.84 2.85
N GLU A 135 -7.23 4.87 3.69
CA GLU A 135 -6.03 4.03 3.56
C GLU A 135 -5.42 3.76 4.94
N VAL A 136 -4.68 2.67 5.05
CA VAL A 136 -3.87 2.41 6.24
C VAL A 136 -2.75 3.44 6.36
N ALA A 137 -2.60 4.05 7.55
CA ALA A 137 -1.53 5.01 7.85
C ALA A 137 -0.23 4.25 8.13
N THR A 138 0.46 3.82 7.09
CA THR A 138 1.68 3.00 7.19
C THR A 138 2.83 3.70 7.95
N ASP A 139 2.77 5.03 8.09
CA ASP A 139 3.73 5.88 8.79
C ASP A 139 3.38 6.16 10.27
N GLU A 140 2.16 5.83 10.71
CA GLU A 140 1.67 6.11 12.07
C GLU A 140 1.74 4.88 12.99
N PRO A 141 2.03 5.05 14.30
CA PRO A 141 1.99 3.95 15.26
C PRO A 141 0.61 3.27 15.33
N GLY A 142 0.59 1.92 15.34
CA GLY A 142 -0.63 1.14 15.28
C GLY A 142 -1.31 1.14 13.91
N THR A 143 -0.73 1.81 12.93
CA THR A 143 -1.18 1.86 11.52
C THR A 143 -2.70 1.93 11.36
N PRO A 144 -3.39 2.95 11.94
CA PRO A 144 -4.84 3.08 11.85
C PRO A 144 -5.25 3.40 10.40
N ILE A 145 -6.53 3.21 10.08
CA ILE A 145 -7.07 3.73 8.81
C ILE A 145 -7.34 5.23 8.97
N LYS A 146 -6.86 6.03 8.01
CA LYS A 146 -7.10 7.47 7.87
C LYS A 146 -7.62 7.80 6.48
N GLN A 147 -8.13 9.01 6.27
CA GLN A 147 -8.40 9.50 4.91
C GLN A 147 -7.12 10.07 4.30
N ASP A 148 -6.82 9.70 3.05
CA ASP A 148 -5.71 10.26 2.27
C ASP A 148 -5.83 11.78 2.17
N VAL A 149 -4.69 12.47 2.13
CA VAL A 149 -4.60 13.93 2.13
C VAL A 149 -3.84 14.41 0.90
N LYS A 150 -4.50 15.26 0.10
CA LYS A 150 -3.89 15.90 -1.06
C LYS A 150 -3.93 17.41 -0.89
N LYS A 151 -2.75 18.07 -0.90
CA LYS A 151 -2.62 19.53 -0.75
C LYS A 151 -3.30 20.06 0.54
N GLY A 152 -3.17 19.32 1.65
CA GLY A 152 -3.74 19.71 2.95
C GLY A 152 -5.26 19.54 3.07
N LYS A 153 -5.90 18.83 2.15
CA LYS A 153 -7.33 18.49 2.20
C LYS A 153 -7.52 16.99 2.08
N ILE A 154 -8.52 16.46 2.77
CA ILE A 154 -8.95 15.07 2.63
C ILE A 154 -9.30 14.79 1.16
N ARG A 155 -8.95 13.58 0.72
CA ARG A 155 -9.09 13.16 -0.67
C ARG A 155 -10.29 12.25 -0.86
N TYR A 156 -10.96 12.46 -1.98
CA TYR A 156 -11.99 11.57 -2.48
C TYR A 156 -11.58 11.06 -3.86
N TYR A 157 -12.03 9.88 -4.21
CA TYR A 157 -12.06 9.47 -5.61
C TYR A 157 -13.03 10.38 -6.38
N PRO A 158 -12.81 10.61 -7.69
CA PRO A 158 -13.69 11.48 -8.49
C PRO A 158 -15.11 10.91 -8.67
N TYR A 159 -15.27 9.61 -8.47
CA TYR A 159 -16.52 8.87 -8.44
C TYR A 159 -16.43 7.70 -7.48
N ASN A 160 -17.58 7.14 -7.09
CA ASN A 160 -17.59 5.99 -6.21
C ASN A 160 -16.86 4.79 -6.84
N ILE A 161 -16.12 4.06 -6.03
CA ILE A 161 -15.60 2.76 -6.43
C ILE A 161 -16.72 1.71 -6.35
N HIS A 162 -16.81 0.82 -7.35
CA HIS A 162 -17.93 -0.12 -7.44
C HIS A 162 -17.68 -1.45 -6.74
N TRP A 163 -16.58 -1.59 -6.04
CA TRP A 163 -16.14 -2.79 -5.31
C TRP A 163 -15.70 -2.40 -3.92
N ASN A 164 -15.69 -3.37 -2.99
CA ASN A 164 -14.96 -3.15 -1.76
C ASN A 164 -13.46 -3.10 -2.08
N TYR A 165 -12.78 -2.12 -1.55
CA TYR A 165 -11.36 -1.91 -1.78
C TYR A 165 -10.62 -1.82 -0.46
N GLY A 166 -9.38 -2.27 -0.43
CA GLY A 166 -8.53 -2.23 0.76
C GLY A 166 -7.30 -3.11 0.58
N MET A 167 -6.74 -3.61 1.67
CA MET A 167 -5.42 -4.23 1.66
C MET A 167 -5.41 -5.67 2.18
N LEU A 168 -4.33 -6.40 1.84
CA LEU A 168 -3.91 -7.63 2.51
C LEU A 168 -2.96 -7.30 3.66
N PRO A 169 -3.24 -7.73 4.90
CA PRO A 169 -2.31 -7.56 6.00
C PRO A 169 -1.02 -8.35 5.77
N GLN A 170 0.07 -7.95 6.41
CA GLN A 170 1.37 -8.61 6.34
C GLN A 170 1.90 -8.79 4.91
N THR A 171 1.61 -7.83 4.02
CA THR A 171 2.20 -7.70 2.69
C THR A 171 2.88 -6.33 2.56
N TRP A 172 3.84 -6.20 1.65
CA TRP A 172 4.53 -4.94 1.38
C TRP A 172 5.13 -4.97 -0.03
N GLU A 173 4.83 -3.95 -0.81
CA GLU A 173 5.40 -3.73 -2.15
C GLU A 173 6.72 -2.98 -2.01
N ASP A 174 7.83 -3.75 -1.97
CA ASP A 174 9.17 -3.24 -1.68
C ASP A 174 9.66 -2.27 -2.77
N PRO A 175 9.86 -0.97 -2.47
CA PRO A 175 10.32 0.02 -3.45
C PRO A 175 11.78 -0.17 -3.87
N SER A 176 12.51 -1.12 -3.28
CA SER A 176 13.85 -1.51 -3.72
C SER A 176 13.88 -2.72 -4.64
N HIS A 177 12.73 -3.37 -4.85
CA HIS A 177 12.61 -4.57 -5.69
C HIS A 177 12.08 -4.19 -7.07
N ALA A 178 12.92 -4.36 -8.11
CA ALA A 178 12.52 -4.21 -9.51
C ALA A 178 11.87 -5.50 -10.01
N ASN A 179 10.60 -5.43 -10.45
CA ASN A 179 9.88 -6.61 -10.95
C ASN A 179 10.17 -6.83 -12.45
N PRO A 180 10.89 -7.91 -12.83
CA PRO A 180 11.27 -8.14 -14.23
C PRO A 180 10.10 -8.48 -15.15
N GLU A 181 8.96 -8.94 -14.61
CA GLU A 181 7.76 -9.26 -15.39
C GLU A 181 6.93 -8.00 -15.69
N VAL A 182 7.22 -6.88 -14.99
CA VAL A 182 6.52 -5.59 -15.14
C VAL A 182 7.55 -4.48 -15.40
N ASP A 183 8.27 -4.57 -16.51
CA ASP A 183 9.23 -3.57 -17.01
C ASP A 183 10.28 -3.08 -16.00
N ASN A 184 10.64 -3.93 -15.02
CA ASN A 184 11.48 -3.60 -13.86
C ASN A 184 10.93 -2.45 -13.01
N THR A 185 9.62 -2.26 -12.97
CA THR A 185 8.96 -1.30 -12.11
C THR A 185 9.11 -1.72 -10.64
N MET A 186 9.35 -0.76 -9.76
CA MET A 186 9.54 -0.96 -8.32
C MET A 186 8.22 -0.80 -7.58
N GLY A 187 8.07 -1.49 -6.43
CA GLY A 187 6.88 -1.38 -5.58
C GLY A 187 6.65 0.04 -5.04
N ASP A 188 5.43 0.32 -4.63
CA ASP A 188 4.97 1.65 -4.21
C ASP A 188 5.16 1.95 -2.71
N ASN A 189 5.74 1.01 -1.95
CA ASN A 189 5.99 1.11 -0.50
C ASN A 189 4.75 0.89 0.38
N ASP A 190 3.63 0.43 -0.15
CA ASP A 190 2.38 0.17 0.58
C ASP A 190 2.05 -1.33 0.66
N PRO A 191 1.10 -1.77 1.50
CA PRO A 191 0.55 -3.12 1.44
C PRO A 191 -0.14 -3.40 0.12
N VAL A 192 -0.21 -4.68 -0.27
CA VAL A 192 -0.91 -5.11 -1.51
C VAL A 192 -2.39 -4.78 -1.45
N ASP A 193 -2.86 -4.11 -2.48
CA ASP A 193 -4.25 -3.73 -2.65
C ASP A 193 -5.14 -4.88 -3.14
N VAL A 194 -6.37 -4.88 -2.67
CA VAL A 194 -7.43 -5.83 -3.06
C VAL A 194 -8.65 -5.11 -3.61
N VAL A 195 -9.15 -5.62 -4.72
CA VAL A 195 -10.48 -5.32 -5.24
C VAL A 195 -11.38 -6.53 -5.00
N GLU A 196 -12.30 -6.43 -4.03
CA GLU A 196 -13.21 -7.50 -3.66
C GLU A 196 -14.53 -7.31 -4.42
N ILE A 197 -14.83 -8.27 -5.31
CA ILE A 197 -15.90 -8.17 -6.34
C ILE A 197 -17.26 -8.71 -5.91
N GLY A 198 -17.42 -9.16 -4.66
CA GLY A 198 -18.65 -9.71 -4.14
C GLY A 198 -19.82 -8.73 -4.12
N GLU A 199 -21.02 -9.26 -3.89
CA GLU A 199 -22.24 -8.46 -3.92
C GLU A 199 -22.39 -7.55 -2.70
N LYS A 200 -21.94 -8.02 -1.52
CA LYS A 200 -22.17 -7.36 -0.24
C LYS A 200 -21.23 -6.15 -0.06
N GLN A 201 -21.79 -4.97 0.24
CA GLN A 201 -21.01 -3.84 0.71
C GLN A 201 -20.44 -4.15 2.10
N ALA A 202 -19.13 -3.97 2.25
CA ALA A 202 -18.46 -4.06 3.55
C ALA A 202 -18.55 -2.74 4.32
N ALA A 203 -18.28 -2.80 5.61
CA ALA A 203 -18.08 -1.59 6.42
C ALA A 203 -16.59 -1.18 6.41
N LEU A 204 -16.31 0.12 6.58
CA LEU A 204 -14.95 0.63 6.78
C LEU A 204 -14.27 -0.11 7.93
N GLY A 205 -13.07 -0.63 7.68
CA GLY A 205 -12.29 -1.44 8.64
C GLY A 205 -12.87 -2.83 8.89
N GLU A 206 -13.83 -3.32 8.11
CA GLU A 206 -14.29 -4.72 8.24
C GLU A 206 -13.18 -5.67 7.81
N VAL A 207 -12.94 -6.69 8.62
CA VAL A 207 -11.95 -7.75 8.35
C VAL A 207 -12.66 -9.05 8.08
N TYR A 208 -12.38 -9.65 6.93
CA TYR A 208 -13.00 -10.91 6.55
C TYR A 208 -12.14 -11.72 5.57
N ALA A 209 -12.47 -13.00 5.45
CA ALA A 209 -11.76 -13.91 4.55
C ALA A 209 -12.15 -13.69 3.10
N VAL A 210 -11.15 -13.63 2.21
CA VAL A 210 -11.32 -13.55 0.75
C VAL A 210 -10.54 -14.65 0.04
N LYS A 211 -11.03 -15.01 -1.15
CA LYS A 211 -10.40 -15.97 -2.07
C LYS A 211 -9.82 -15.19 -3.25
N PRO A 212 -8.49 -15.21 -3.49
CA PRO A 212 -7.88 -14.63 -4.68
C PRO A 212 -8.31 -15.34 -5.96
N LEU A 213 -8.51 -14.57 -7.02
CA LEU A 213 -9.01 -15.03 -8.32
C LEU A 213 -8.11 -14.59 -9.47
N ALA A 214 -7.57 -13.39 -9.41
CA ALA A 214 -6.74 -12.78 -10.47
C ALA A 214 -5.90 -11.64 -9.89
N VAL A 215 -5.00 -11.07 -10.71
CA VAL A 215 -4.22 -9.88 -10.33
C VAL A 215 -4.00 -8.99 -11.55
N LEU A 216 -4.05 -7.67 -11.34
CA LEU A 216 -3.66 -6.65 -12.30
C LEU A 216 -2.35 -5.99 -11.86
N ALA A 217 -1.41 -5.83 -12.78
CA ALA A 217 -0.16 -5.11 -12.56
C ALA A 217 -0.35 -3.64 -12.94
N MET A 218 -0.91 -2.81 -12.06
CA MET A 218 -1.02 -1.38 -12.31
C MET A 218 0.34 -0.70 -12.15
N ILE A 219 0.62 0.27 -13.03
CA ILE A 219 1.77 1.16 -12.92
C ILE A 219 1.22 2.57 -12.68
N ASP A 220 1.30 3.00 -11.43
CA ASP A 220 0.79 4.28 -10.95
C ASP A 220 1.93 5.28 -10.71
N ASP A 221 1.94 6.38 -11.46
CA ASP A 221 3.00 7.40 -11.44
C ASP A 221 4.45 6.81 -11.59
N GLY A 222 4.57 5.60 -12.15
CA GLY A 222 5.84 4.90 -12.40
C GLY A 222 6.21 3.84 -11.36
N GLU A 223 5.35 3.59 -10.38
CA GLU A 223 5.49 2.56 -9.34
C GLU A 223 4.53 1.41 -9.60
N LEU A 224 4.95 0.19 -9.25
CA LEU A 224 4.14 -1.02 -9.36
C LEU A 224 3.19 -1.08 -8.16
N ASP A 225 1.93 -1.13 -8.47
CA ASP A 225 0.82 -1.13 -7.54
C ASP A 225 -0.12 -2.28 -7.92
N TRP A 226 0.08 -3.44 -7.28
CA TRP A 226 -0.67 -4.65 -7.57
C TRP A 226 -2.14 -4.54 -7.11
N LYS A 227 -3.09 -4.90 -7.98
CA LYS A 227 -4.51 -5.00 -7.64
C LYS A 227 -4.93 -6.47 -7.68
N VAL A 228 -4.96 -7.11 -6.51
CA VAL A 228 -5.44 -8.49 -6.39
C VAL A 228 -6.95 -8.51 -6.42
N ILE A 229 -7.53 -9.25 -7.37
CA ILE A 229 -8.97 -9.43 -7.50
C ILE A 229 -9.38 -10.60 -6.62
N CYS A 230 -10.28 -10.35 -5.67
CA CYS A 230 -10.76 -11.36 -4.73
C CYS A 230 -12.28 -11.42 -4.70
N ILE A 231 -12.80 -12.49 -4.15
CA ILE A 231 -14.20 -12.61 -3.73
C ILE A 231 -14.27 -12.98 -2.26
N ARG A 232 -15.23 -12.41 -1.54
CA ARG A 232 -15.53 -12.75 -0.16
C ARG A 232 -15.81 -14.25 -0.03
N ALA A 233 -15.24 -14.91 0.99
CA ALA A 233 -15.37 -16.37 1.12
C ALA A 233 -16.80 -16.85 1.39
N ASP A 234 -17.63 -16.01 1.99
CA ASP A 234 -19.06 -16.27 2.26
C ASP A 234 -20.01 -15.67 1.21
N ASP A 235 -19.49 -15.18 0.06
CA ASP A 235 -20.31 -14.73 -1.05
C ASP A 235 -21.03 -15.93 -1.70
N PRO A 236 -22.32 -15.80 -2.09
CA PRO A 236 -23.07 -16.89 -2.74
C PRO A 236 -22.41 -17.45 -4.00
N LYS A 237 -21.60 -16.66 -4.68
CA LYS A 237 -20.86 -17.08 -5.89
C LYS A 237 -19.44 -17.54 -5.62
N ALA A 238 -18.97 -17.54 -4.36
CA ALA A 238 -17.60 -17.87 -4.04
C ALA A 238 -17.17 -19.25 -4.54
N ASP A 239 -18.04 -20.24 -4.47
CA ASP A 239 -17.75 -21.60 -4.93
C ASP A 239 -17.75 -21.74 -6.46
N LEU A 240 -18.33 -20.78 -7.18
CA LEU A 240 -18.44 -20.79 -8.64
C LEU A 240 -17.22 -20.19 -9.33
N VAL A 241 -16.43 -19.37 -8.62
CA VAL A 241 -15.27 -18.67 -9.18
C VAL A 241 -13.98 -19.14 -8.51
N ASN A 242 -13.06 -19.66 -9.29
CA ASN A 242 -11.79 -20.20 -8.81
C ASN A 242 -10.56 -19.65 -9.53
N ASP A 243 -10.75 -18.99 -10.66
CA ASP A 243 -9.71 -18.40 -11.47
C ASP A 243 -10.26 -17.27 -12.36
N VAL A 244 -9.41 -16.58 -13.10
CA VAL A 244 -9.71 -15.46 -13.99
C VAL A 244 -10.84 -15.75 -14.98
N ASP A 245 -10.86 -16.95 -15.57
CA ASP A 245 -11.88 -17.35 -16.54
C ASP A 245 -13.27 -17.53 -15.90
N ASP A 246 -13.31 -18.01 -14.66
CA ASP A 246 -14.59 -18.13 -13.92
C ASP A 246 -15.14 -16.74 -13.59
N VAL A 247 -14.27 -15.74 -13.32
CA VAL A 247 -14.71 -14.36 -13.11
C VAL A 247 -15.40 -13.80 -14.36
N GLU A 248 -14.83 -13.99 -15.54
CA GLU A 248 -15.46 -13.53 -16.78
C GLU A 248 -16.79 -14.20 -17.05
N LYS A 249 -16.96 -15.46 -16.64
CA LYS A 249 -18.21 -16.23 -16.79
C LYS A 249 -19.30 -15.79 -15.79
N GLU A 250 -18.98 -15.67 -14.51
CA GLU A 250 -19.95 -15.42 -13.43
C GLU A 250 -20.16 -13.92 -13.15
N PHE A 251 -19.18 -13.07 -13.51
CA PHE A 251 -19.18 -11.62 -13.39
C PHE A 251 -18.72 -10.97 -14.71
N PRO A 252 -19.42 -11.18 -15.82
CA PRO A 252 -18.96 -10.77 -17.15
C PRO A 252 -18.67 -9.28 -17.22
N GLY A 253 -17.47 -8.95 -17.74
CA GLY A 253 -16.99 -7.57 -17.89
C GLY A 253 -16.42 -6.92 -16.62
N THR A 254 -16.48 -7.59 -15.47
CA THR A 254 -15.99 -7.03 -14.20
C THR A 254 -14.49 -6.76 -14.23
N LEU A 255 -13.68 -7.69 -14.75
CA LEU A 255 -12.22 -7.50 -14.83
C LEU A 255 -11.85 -6.30 -15.73
N THR A 256 -12.57 -6.14 -16.85
CA THR A 256 -12.41 -4.96 -17.72
C THR A 256 -12.83 -3.69 -17.01
N ALA A 257 -13.95 -3.69 -16.31
CA ALA A 257 -14.44 -2.52 -15.56
C ALA A 257 -13.47 -2.10 -14.44
N VAL A 258 -12.92 -3.06 -13.68
CA VAL A 258 -11.89 -2.79 -12.67
C VAL A 258 -10.66 -2.14 -13.31
N ARG A 259 -10.09 -2.76 -14.36
CA ARG A 259 -8.94 -2.21 -15.06
C ARG A 259 -9.21 -0.79 -15.57
N ASP A 260 -10.33 -0.57 -16.23
CA ASP A 260 -10.65 0.72 -16.84
C ASP A 260 -10.92 1.79 -15.77
N TRP A 261 -11.53 1.43 -14.64
CA TRP A 261 -11.72 2.34 -13.51
C TRP A 261 -10.36 2.80 -12.95
N PHE A 262 -9.44 1.88 -12.68
CA PHE A 262 -8.11 2.22 -12.16
C PHE A 262 -7.20 2.86 -13.21
N ARG A 263 -7.45 2.64 -14.51
CA ARG A 263 -6.76 3.37 -15.58
C ARG A 263 -7.11 4.85 -15.55
N ASP A 264 -8.40 5.17 -15.36
CA ASP A 264 -8.94 6.48 -15.69
C ASP A 264 -9.22 7.38 -14.47
N TYR A 265 -9.22 6.83 -13.23
CA TYR A 265 -9.68 7.55 -12.04
C TYR A 265 -8.89 8.83 -11.71
N LYS A 266 -7.65 8.97 -12.20
CA LYS A 266 -6.84 10.17 -12.01
C LYS A 266 -7.01 11.23 -13.12
N ILE A 267 -7.69 10.91 -14.21
CA ILE A 267 -7.89 11.85 -15.34
C ILE A 267 -8.60 13.13 -14.91
N PRO A 268 -9.68 13.11 -14.10
CA PRO A 268 -10.32 14.32 -13.60
C PRO A 268 -9.41 15.22 -12.76
N ASP A 269 -8.36 14.66 -12.16
CA ASP A 269 -7.32 15.38 -11.43
C ASP A 269 -6.23 15.97 -12.34
N GLY A 270 -6.36 15.82 -13.67
CA GLY A 270 -5.39 16.29 -14.66
C GLY A 270 -4.16 15.40 -14.83
N LYS A 271 -4.20 14.16 -14.34
CA LYS A 271 -3.15 13.15 -14.53
C LYS A 271 -3.39 12.36 -15.84
N PRO A 272 -2.35 11.80 -16.46
CA PRO A 272 -2.54 10.85 -17.55
C PRO A 272 -3.21 9.57 -17.05
N PRO A 273 -3.79 8.75 -17.94
CA PRO A 273 -4.25 7.41 -17.60
C PRO A 273 -3.10 6.56 -17.03
N ASN A 274 -3.41 5.75 -16.01
CA ASN A 274 -2.46 4.77 -15.50
C ASN A 274 -2.17 3.68 -16.56
N LYS A 275 -1.02 3.06 -16.43
CA LYS A 275 -0.61 1.95 -17.29
C LYS A 275 -0.77 0.62 -16.54
N PHE A 276 -0.73 -0.46 -17.28
CA PHE A 276 -0.71 -1.81 -16.73
C PHE A 276 0.38 -2.63 -17.43
N GLY A 277 1.09 -3.42 -16.66
CA GLY A 277 1.95 -4.49 -17.16
C GLY A 277 1.14 -5.68 -17.68
N LEU A 278 1.81 -6.77 -17.96
CA LEU A 278 1.20 -8.05 -18.35
C LEU A 278 0.22 -7.90 -19.53
N ASP A 279 0.60 -7.14 -20.57
CA ASP A 279 -0.22 -6.85 -21.77
C ASP A 279 -1.57 -6.18 -21.46
N ASN A 280 -1.69 -5.42 -20.38
CA ASN A 280 -2.94 -4.81 -19.90
C ASN A 280 -4.05 -5.83 -19.59
N LYS A 281 -3.69 -7.05 -19.21
CA LYS A 281 -4.64 -8.13 -18.89
C LYS A 281 -4.51 -8.54 -17.43
N PRO A 282 -5.61 -8.97 -16.80
CA PRO A 282 -5.51 -9.64 -15.53
C PRO A 282 -4.78 -10.97 -15.70
N ALA A 283 -3.82 -11.25 -14.81
CA ALA A 283 -3.18 -12.55 -14.70
C ALA A 283 -4.02 -13.47 -13.80
N ASP A 284 -3.73 -14.77 -13.90
CA ASP A 284 -4.46 -15.83 -13.24
C ASP A 284 -4.27 -15.87 -11.71
N LYS A 285 -5.04 -16.72 -11.05
CA LYS A 285 -4.94 -16.98 -9.62
C LYS A 285 -3.54 -17.42 -9.19
N ALA A 286 -2.86 -18.24 -9.98
CA ALA A 286 -1.52 -18.70 -9.64
C ALA A 286 -0.54 -17.53 -9.54
N THR A 287 -0.63 -16.58 -10.45
CA THR A 287 0.13 -15.32 -10.42
C THR A 287 -0.26 -14.47 -9.20
N ALA A 288 -1.56 -14.32 -8.91
CA ALA A 288 -2.02 -13.60 -7.72
C ALA A 288 -1.44 -14.18 -6.42
N LEU A 289 -1.46 -15.52 -6.28
CA LEU A 289 -0.90 -16.20 -5.12
C LEU A 289 0.62 -16.01 -5.00
N ARG A 290 1.35 -15.97 -6.12
CA ARG A 290 2.77 -15.69 -6.15
C ARG A 290 3.08 -14.26 -5.71
N VAL A 291 2.33 -13.27 -6.19
CA VAL A 291 2.44 -11.87 -5.76
C VAL A 291 2.20 -11.74 -4.26
N ILE A 292 1.13 -12.34 -3.74
CA ILE A 292 0.81 -12.32 -2.30
C ILE A 292 1.94 -12.96 -1.47
N GLN A 293 2.51 -14.07 -1.93
CA GLN A 293 3.60 -14.74 -1.23
C GLN A 293 4.88 -13.91 -1.24
N GLU A 294 5.25 -13.34 -2.38
CA GLU A 294 6.45 -12.51 -2.53
C GLU A 294 6.37 -11.25 -1.67
N THR A 295 5.26 -10.53 -1.72
CA THR A 295 5.05 -9.31 -0.92
C THR A 295 4.94 -9.60 0.58
N ASN A 296 4.45 -10.79 0.98
CA ASN A 296 4.53 -11.25 2.36
C ASN A 296 5.98 -11.52 2.80
N GLU A 297 6.82 -12.07 1.92
CA GLU A 297 8.25 -12.25 2.20
C GLU A 297 8.99 -10.91 2.32
N PHE A 298 8.63 -9.92 1.52
CA PHE A 298 9.15 -8.56 1.65
C PHE A 298 8.73 -7.93 2.99
N TRP A 299 7.45 -8.02 3.36
CA TRP A 299 6.97 -7.59 4.67
C TRP A 299 7.73 -8.29 5.81
N ALA A 300 7.96 -9.60 5.72
CA ALA A 300 8.70 -10.34 6.73
C ALA A 300 10.16 -9.87 6.88
N LYS A 301 10.80 -9.41 5.80
CA LYS A 301 12.12 -8.78 5.84
C LYS A 301 12.05 -7.39 6.46
N LEU A 302 11.01 -6.60 6.11
CA LEU A 302 10.77 -5.26 6.63
C LEU A 302 10.63 -5.28 8.16
N VAL A 303 9.74 -6.10 8.71
CA VAL A 303 9.51 -6.17 10.17
C VAL A 303 10.69 -6.74 10.95
N LYS A 304 11.53 -7.58 10.32
CA LYS A 304 12.81 -8.04 10.87
C LYS A 304 13.92 -6.99 10.74
N ARG A 305 13.63 -5.84 10.14
CA ARG A 305 14.60 -4.77 9.86
C ARG A 305 15.78 -5.22 9.00
N ALA A 306 15.54 -6.20 8.13
CA ALA A 306 16.52 -6.67 7.14
C ALA A 306 16.58 -5.75 5.91
N THR A 307 15.61 -4.84 5.76
CA THR A 307 15.54 -3.79 4.73
C THR A 307 15.27 -2.43 5.38
N PRO A 308 15.60 -1.30 4.71
CA PRO A 308 15.25 0.03 5.18
C PRO A 308 13.72 0.17 5.36
N ARG A 309 13.29 0.80 6.44
CA ARG A 309 11.86 0.98 6.75
C ARG A 309 11.18 2.12 5.98
N ASN A 310 11.91 2.95 5.26
CA ASN A 310 11.42 4.03 4.38
C ASN A 310 10.33 4.94 5.02
N GLY A 311 10.48 5.25 6.31
CA GLY A 311 9.50 6.06 7.04
C GLY A 311 8.35 5.27 7.68
N LEU A 312 8.20 3.98 7.37
CA LEU A 312 7.11 3.13 7.84
C LEU A 312 7.14 2.91 9.37
N SER A 313 5.97 2.83 9.99
CA SER A 313 5.79 2.39 11.37
C SER A 313 5.77 0.87 11.44
N LEU A 314 6.56 0.29 12.34
CA LEU A 314 6.64 -1.16 12.56
C LEU A 314 6.10 -1.54 13.96
N VAL A 315 5.29 -0.66 14.54
CA VAL A 315 4.69 -0.82 15.88
C VAL A 315 3.27 -0.31 15.89
#